data_53572f0711471fcf5a4ee046c6c4ca44
#
_entry.id   53572f0711471fcf5a4ee046c6c4ca44
#
_cell.length_a   1.000
_cell.length_b   1.000
_cell.length_c   1.000
_cell.angle_alpha   90.00
_cell.angle_beta   90.00
_cell.angle_gamma   90.00
#
_symmetry.space_group_name_H-M   'P 1'
#
loop_
_entity.id
_entity.type
_entity.pdbx_description
1 polymer ?
#
loop_
_entity_poly.entity_id
_entity_poly.type
_entity_poly.pdbx_seq_one_letter_code
_entity_poly.pdbx_strand_id
1 'polypeptide(L)'
;MMKPLAFQVGSFDITKYSDNELWARMTAFSRLYSGMEEDFRLLAYSRPYPLEGAVENLRHLMAETSDPLTRERLAAYRRFIEELVETSSLKTTNYYVLVFSEKAPRIVANTLEGGLRLPVWHRPT
;
A
#
# COMPACT_ATOMS: atom_id res chain seq x y z
N MET A 1 -3.15 19.34 24.36
CA MET A 1 -2.16 18.98 23.31
C MET A 1 -2.80 18.03 22.33
N MET A 2 -2.83 18.37 21.05
CA MET A 2 -3.39 17.51 20.04
C MET A 2 -2.47 16.32 19.77
N LYS A 3 -3.05 15.14 19.76
CA LYS A 3 -2.29 13.91 19.46
C LYS A 3 -2.36 13.61 17.96
N PRO A 4 -1.26 13.15 17.35
CA PRO A 4 -1.31 12.71 15.98
C PRO A 4 -2.05 11.38 15.88
N LEU A 5 -2.98 11.31 14.94
CA LEU A 5 -3.68 10.07 14.60
C LEU A 5 -3.14 9.59 13.26
N ALA A 6 -2.72 8.35 13.21
CA ALA A 6 -2.17 7.75 11.99
C ALA A 6 -3.22 6.85 11.34
N PHE A 7 -3.47 7.04 10.07
CA PHE A 7 -4.39 6.22 9.29
C PHE A 7 -3.68 5.65 8.08
N GLN A 8 -3.84 4.36 7.85
CA GLN A 8 -3.41 3.75 6.61
C GLN A 8 -4.53 3.88 5.59
N VAL A 9 -4.20 4.31 4.39
CA VAL A 9 -5.16 4.54 3.31
C VAL A 9 -4.98 3.49 2.23
N GLY A 10 -6.08 2.94 1.74
CA GLY A 10 -6.05 2.02 0.63
C GLY A 10 -5.54 2.71 -0.64
N SER A 11 -4.81 1.96 -1.45
CA SER A 11 -4.32 2.46 -2.73
C SER A 11 -5.32 2.16 -3.84
N PHE A 12 -5.22 2.91 -4.93
CA PHE A 12 -5.96 2.62 -6.14
C PHE A 12 -5.05 2.80 -7.35
N ASP A 13 -5.36 2.05 -8.40
CA ASP A 13 -4.62 2.12 -9.65
C ASP A 13 -5.36 3.08 -10.59
N ILE A 14 -4.77 4.23 -10.86
CA ILE A 14 -5.40 5.26 -11.70
C ILE A 14 -5.65 4.79 -13.13
N THR A 15 -4.92 3.76 -13.59
CA THR A 15 -5.12 3.22 -14.94
C THR A 15 -6.43 2.44 -15.09
N LYS A 16 -7.05 2.04 -13.97
CA LYS A 16 -8.32 1.30 -13.95
C LYS A 16 -9.55 2.17 -13.91
N TYR A 17 -9.37 3.49 -13.83
CA TYR A 17 -10.48 4.44 -13.71
C TYR A 17 -10.64 5.25 -14.98
N SER A 18 -11.89 5.58 -15.31
CA SER A 18 -12.20 6.51 -16.38
C SER A 18 -11.82 7.94 -15.98
N ASP A 19 -11.72 8.83 -16.95
CA ASP A 19 -11.41 10.24 -16.69
C ASP A 19 -12.47 10.88 -15.77
N ASN A 20 -13.74 10.54 -15.96
CA ASN A 20 -14.83 11.04 -15.10
C ASN A 20 -14.68 10.56 -13.66
N GLU A 21 -14.31 9.30 -13.46
CA GLU A 21 -14.07 8.74 -12.12
C GLU A 21 -12.88 9.42 -11.43
N LEU A 22 -11.78 9.63 -12.16
CA LEU A 22 -10.62 10.33 -11.64
C LEU A 22 -10.96 11.77 -11.27
N TRP A 23 -11.72 12.46 -12.12
CA TRP A 23 -12.16 13.82 -11.85
C TRP A 23 -13.02 13.90 -10.59
N ALA A 24 -13.95 12.95 -10.42
CA ALA A 24 -14.79 12.89 -9.23
C ALA A 24 -13.96 12.68 -7.95
N ARG A 25 -12.92 11.83 -8.00
CA ARG A 25 -12.03 11.60 -6.86
C ARG A 25 -11.19 12.82 -6.55
N MET A 26 -10.67 13.49 -7.56
CA MET A 26 -9.89 14.72 -7.39
C MET A 26 -10.75 15.83 -6.76
N THR A 27 -11.99 15.96 -7.22
CA THR A 27 -12.92 16.94 -6.66
C THR A 27 -13.26 16.62 -5.20
N ALA A 28 -13.49 15.35 -4.88
CA ALA A 28 -13.75 14.93 -3.50
C ALA A 28 -12.57 15.21 -2.58
N PHE A 29 -11.36 14.91 -3.05
CA PHE A 29 -10.12 15.20 -2.31
C PHE A 29 -9.94 16.69 -2.07
N SER A 30 -10.18 17.50 -3.10
CA SER A 30 -10.07 18.96 -2.99
C SER A 30 -11.04 19.53 -1.96
N ARG A 31 -12.27 19.00 -1.92
CA ARG A 31 -13.28 19.40 -0.91
C ARG A 31 -12.85 18.98 0.49
N LEU A 32 -12.32 17.77 0.63
CA LEU A 32 -11.80 17.30 1.90
C LEU A 32 -10.67 18.22 2.40
N TYR A 33 -9.72 18.51 1.53
CA TYR A 33 -8.58 19.37 1.86
C TYR A 33 -9.03 20.76 2.31
N SER A 34 -9.96 21.34 1.58
CA SER A 34 -10.48 22.69 1.87
C SER A 34 -11.35 22.74 3.11
N GLY A 35 -12.02 21.64 3.46
CA GLY A 35 -12.95 21.57 4.59
C GLY A 35 -12.32 21.12 5.90
N MET A 36 -11.11 20.61 5.89
CA MET A 36 -10.46 20.18 7.11
C MET A 36 -9.87 21.35 7.87
N GLU A 37 -10.29 21.47 9.13
CA GLU A 37 -9.75 22.48 10.05
C GLU A 37 -8.45 22.00 10.70
N GLU A 38 -8.26 20.69 10.81
CA GLU A 38 -7.09 20.10 11.43
C GLU A 38 -5.93 20.02 10.43
N ASP A 39 -4.72 20.19 10.97
CA ASP A 39 -3.51 19.89 10.19
C ASP A 39 -3.44 18.43 9.87
N PHE A 40 -3.13 18.13 8.61
CA PHE A 40 -2.88 16.75 8.22
C PHE A 40 -1.71 16.65 7.24
N ARG A 41 -1.08 15.48 7.20
CA ARG A 41 0.06 15.22 6.33
C ARG A 41 -0.14 13.91 5.61
N LEU A 42 0.23 13.89 4.34
CA LEU A 42 0.21 12.68 3.53
C LEU A 42 1.62 12.10 3.50
N LEU A 43 1.72 10.79 3.76
CA LEU A 43 2.98 10.08 3.72
C LEU A 43 2.86 8.91 2.77
N ALA A 44 3.86 8.74 1.90
CA ALA A 44 4.01 7.56 1.08
C ALA A 44 5.31 6.87 1.49
N TYR A 45 5.22 5.60 1.85
CA TYR A 45 6.37 4.81 2.25
C TYR A 45 6.53 3.62 1.30
N SER A 46 7.62 3.63 0.55
CA SER A 46 7.95 2.55 -0.37
C SER A 46 9.06 1.69 0.21
N ARG A 47 8.88 0.39 0.12
CA ARG A 47 9.88 -0.58 0.56
C ARG A 47 9.97 -1.72 -0.46
N PRO A 48 11.10 -2.45 -0.52
CA PRO A 48 11.18 -3.64 -1.34
C PRO A 48 10.06 -4.62 -1.00
N TYR A 49 9.49 -5.25 -2.01
CA TYR A 49 8.45 -6.24 -1.79
C TYR A 49 9.02 -7.42 -1.00
N PRO A 50 8.36 -7.88 0.08
CA PRO A 50 8.89 -8.97 0.90
C PRO A 50 8.70 -10.33 0.20
N LEU A 51 9.72 -10.77 -0.53
CA LEU A 51 9.69 -12.03 -1.27
C LEU A 51 10.36 -13.20 -0.54
N GLU A 52 10.80 -13.00 0.70
CA GLU A 52 11.48 -14.03 1.48
C GLU A 52 10.67 -15.32 1.59
N GLY A 53 9.37 -15.21 1.85
CA GLY A 53 8.48 -16.35 1.92
C GLY A 53 8.35 -17.09 0.59
N ALA A 54 8.28 -16.36 -0.53
CA ALA A 54 8.20 -16.95 -1.85
C ALA A 54 9.49 -17.68 -2.23
N VAL A 55 10.65 -17.10 -1.92
CA VAL A 55 11.96 -17.72 -2.16
C VAL A 55 12.11 -18.99 -1.32
N GLU A 56 11.69 -18.95 -0.07
CA GLU A 56 11.76 -20.13 0.81
C GLU A 56 10.86 -21.25 0.31
N ASN A 57 9.65 -20.96 -0.14
CA ASN A 57 8.75 -21.94 -0.74
C ASN A 57 9.36 -22.58 -1.99
N LEU A 58 10.04 -21.78 -2.83
CA LEU A 58 10.74 -22.30 -4.00
C LEU A 58 11.87 -23.25 -3.61
N ARG A 59 12.61 -22.94 -2.56
CA ARG A 59 13.66 -23.83 -2.03
C ARG A 59 13.09 -25.17 -1.59
N HIS A 60 11.97 -25.14 -0.86
CA HIS A 60 11.30 -26.37 -0.44
C HIS A 60 10.83 -27.22 -1.62
N LEU A 61 10.21 -26.60 -2.63
CA LEU A 61 9.78 -27.28 -3.83
C LEU A 61 10.96 -27.90 -4.59
N MET A 62 12.07 -27.18 -4.68
CA MET A 62 13.28 -27.72 -5.32
C MET A 62 13.86 -28.92 -4.57
N ALA A 63 13.84 -28.89 -3.23
CA ALA A 63 14.33 -29.99 -2.41
C ALA A 63 13.45 -31.24 -2.52
N GLU A 64 12.13 -31.07 -2.67
CA GLU A 64 11.18 -32.17 -2.76
C GLU A 64 11.05 -32.74 -4.17
N THR A 65 11.48 -32.01 -5.19
CA THR A 65 11.34 -32.42 -6.59
C THR A 65 12.53 -33.26 -7.04
N SER A 66 12.27 -34.45 -7.54
CA SER A 66 13.30 -35.33 -8.08
C SER A 66 13.50 -35.20 -9.60
N ASP A 67 12.57 -34.55 -10.30
CA ASP A 67 12.66 -34.34 -11.75
C ASP A 67 13.67 -33.23 -12.07
N PRO A 68 14.77 -33.54 -12.81
CA PRO A 68 15.79 -32.53 -13.12
C PRO A 68 15.28 -31.35 -13.92
N LEU A 69 14.33 -31.53 -14.82
CA LEU A 69 13.79 -30.48 -15.65
C LEU A 69 12.95 -29.47 -14.79
N THR A 70 12.14 -30.03 -13.90
CA THR A 70 11.33 -29.21 -12.99
C THR A 70 12.23 -28.43 -12.04
N ARG A 71 13.29 -29.06 -11.52
CA ARG A 71 14.26 -28.35 -10.65
C ARG A 71 14.95 -27.21 -11.39
N GLU A 72 15.32 -27.39 -12.63
CA GLU A 72 15.95 -26.38 -13.46
C GLU A 72 14.99 -25.19 -13.68
N ARG A 73 13.72 -25.46 -13.94
CA ARG A 73 12.70 -24.42 -14.10
C ARG A 73 12.47 -23.64 -12.82
N LEU A 74 12.41 -24.33 -11.68
CA LEU A 74 12.27 -23.67 -10.38
C LEU A 74 13.48 -22.79 -10.05
N ALA A 75 14.69 -23.26 -10.37
CA ALA A 75 15.91 -22.49 -10.18
C ALA A 75 15.93 -21.22 -11.05
N ALA A 76 15.48 -21.33 -12.30
CA ALA A 76 15.38 -20.18 -13.20
C ALA A 76 14.35 -19.15 -12.69
N TYR A 77 13.21 -19.63 -12.20
CA TYR A 77 12.18 -18.76 -11.63
C TYR A 77 12.69 -18.02 -10.38
N ARG A 78 13.41 -18.73 -9.50
CA ARG A 78 14.02 -18.16 -8.31
C ARG A 78 15.01 -17.05 -8.68
N ARG A 79 15.89 -17.28 -9.65
CA ARG A 79 16.84 -16.27 -10.11
C ARG A 79 16.14 -15.04 -10.66
N PHE A 80 15.04 -15.23 -11.39
CA PHE A 80 14.25 -14.14 -11.93
C PHE A 80 13.67 -13.26 -10.81
N ILE A 81 13.11 -13.88 -9.76
CA ILE A 81 12.56 -13.15 -8.60
C ILE A 81 13.67 -12.39 -7.86
N GLU A 82 14.82 -13.05 -7.61
CA GLU A 82 15.94 -12.42 -6.93
C GLU A 82 16.46 -11.22 -7.72
N GLU A 83 16.54 -11.32 -9.03
CA GLU A 83 16.96 -10.23 -9.90
C GLU A 83 15.99 -9.05 -9.86
N LEU A 84 14.67 -9.30 -9.85
CA LEU A 84 13.67 -8.26 -9.71
C LEU A 84 13.81 -7.49 -8.40
N VAL A 85 14.13 -8.19 -7.32
CA VAL A 85 14.35 -7.55 -6.01
C VAL A 85 15.62 -6.71 -6.04
N GLU A 86 16.72 -7.22 -6.58
CA GLU A 86 17.99 -6.49 -6.66
C GLU A 86 17.88 -5.22 -7.50
N THR A 87 17.15 -5.27 -8.60
CA THR A 87 16.95 -4.10 -9.45
C THR A 87 15.92 -3.13 -8.89
N SER A 88 15.34 -3.43 -7.73
CA SER A 88 14.28 -2.64 -7.09
C SER A 88 13.04 -2.47 -7.97
N SER A 89 12.81 -3.41 -8.89
CA SER A 89 11.65 -3.40 -9.78
C SER A 89 10.37 -3.79 -9.06
N LEU A 90 10.48 -4.51 -7.93
CA LEU A 90 9.34 -4.88 -7.09
C LEU A 90 9.37 -4.06 -5.81
N LYS A 91 8.37 -3.19 -5.66
CA LYS A 91 8.20 -2.35 -4.47
C LYS A 91 6.75 -2.37 -4.05
N THR A 92 6.52 -2.30 -2.75
CA THR A 92 5.19 -2.02 -2.22
C THR A 92 5.19 -0.63 -1.61
N THR A 93 4.14 0.13 -1.89
CA THR A 93 3.98 1.48 -1.34
C THR A 93 2.74 1.52 -0.47
N ASN A 94 2.93 1.93 0.77
CA ASN A 94 1.82 2.17 1.70
C ASN A 94 1.62 3.67 1.84
N TYR A 95 0.36 4.08 1.90
CA TYR A 95 -0.02 5.49 2.04
C TYR A 95 -0.63 5.69 3.42
N TYR A 96 -0.20 6.76 4.09
CA TYR A 96 -0.65 7.10 5.43
C TYR A 96 -1.07 8.57 5.47
N VAL A 97 -2.06 8.84 6.30
CA VAL A 97 -2.47 10.20 6.62
C VAL A 97 -2.27 10.41 8.12
N LEU A 98 -1.53 11.44 8.49
CA LEU A 98 -1.40 11.88 9.87
C LEU A 98 -2.32 13.06 10.08
N VAL A 99 -3.20 12.98 11.07
CA VAL A 99 -4.13 14.04 11.41
C VAL A 99 -3.90 14.44 12.87
N PHE A 100 -3.70 15.73 13.10
CA PHE A 100 -3.55 16.26 14.44
C PHE A 100 -4.91 16.75 14.93
N SER A 101 -5.60 15.93 15.71
CA SER A 101 -6.98 16.19 16.11
C SER A 101 -7.25 15.68 17.51
N GLU A 102 -8.19 16.33 18.20
CA GLU A 102 -8.74 15.87 19.47
C GLU A 102 -9.99 15.03 19.30
N LYS A 103 -10.49 14.92 18.06
CA LYS A 103 -11.67 14.12 17.76
C LYS A 103 -11.38 12.64 17.89
N ALA A 104 -12.42 11.85 18.13
CA ALA A 104 -12.28 10.39 18.20
C ALA A 104 -11.75 9.83 16.85
N PRO A 105 -10.87 8.83 16.89
CA PRO A 105 -10.30 8.27 15.66
C PRO A 105 -11.36 7.80 14.66
N ARG A 106 -12.48 7.24 15.12
CA ARG A 106 -13.57 6.79 14.26
C ARG A 106 -14.19 7.94 13.46
N ILE A 107 -14.35 9.10 14.09
CA ILE A 107 -14.92 10.28 13.44
C ILE A 107 -13.99 10.78 12.33
N VAL A 108 -12.70 10.85 12.64
CA VAL A 108 -11.69 11.29 11.67
C VAL A 108 -11.60 10.28 10.51
N ALA A 109 -11.60 8.98 10.81
CA ALA A 109 -11.58 7.94 9.79
C ALA A 109 -12.77 8.05 8.84
N ASN A 110 -13.98 8.25 9.36
CA ASN A 110 -15.18 8.40 8.54
C ASN A 110 -15.09 9.63 7.62
N THR A 111 -14.55 10.74 8.14
CA THR A 111 -14.34 11.95 7.34
C THR A 111 -13.36 11.69 6.20
N LEU A 112 -12.25 11.01 6.50
CA LEU A 112 -11.24 10.67 5.48
C LEU A 112 -11.79 9.72 4.42
N GLU A 113 -12.51 8.68 4.82
CA GLU A 113 -13.12 7.73 3.88
C GLU A 113 -14.12 8.43 2.95
N GLY A 114 -14.94 9.31 3.49
CA GLY A 114 -15.91 10.06 2.70
C GLY A 114 -15.27 11.00 1.70
N GLY A 115 -14.16 11.64 2.08
CA GLY A 115 -13.45 12.56 1.20
C GLY A 115 -12.54 11.88 0.19
N LEU A 116 -11.80 10.86 0.62
CA LEU A 116 -10.86 10.14 -0.25
C LEU A 116 -11.55 9.09 -1.11
N ARG A 117 -12.68 8.57 -0.66
CA ARG A 117 -13.39 7.43 -1.28
C ARG A 117 -12.52 6.18 -1.36
N LEU A 118 -11.70 5.99 -0.34
CA LEU A 118 -10.79 4.86 -0.19
C LEU A 118 -10.95 4.30 1.21
N PRO A 119 -10.70 3.00 1.42
CA PRO A 119 -10.66 2.43 2.76
C PRO A 119 -9.60 3.11 3.61
N VAL A 120 -9.91 3.35 4.88
CA VAL A 120 -9.01 3.98 5.83
C VAL A 120 -9.02 3.16 7.12
N TRP A 121 -7.84 2.85 7.62
CA TRP A 121 -7.66 2.07 8.85
C TRP A 121 -6.88 2.88 9.88
N HIS A 122 -7.43 3.04 11.08
CA HIS A 122 -6.70 3.65 12.18
C HIS A 122 -5.55 2.76 12.62
N ARG A 123 -4.37 3.35 12.74
CA ARG A 123 -3.17 2.66 13.23
C ARG A 123 -2.83 3.19 14.61
N PRO A 124 -3.16 2.45 15.69
CA PRO A 124 -2.77 2.85 17.04
C PRO A 124 -1.25 2.92 17.15
N THR A 125 -0.77 3.97 17.75
CA THR A 125 0.66 4.18 18.00
C THR A 125 1.02 3.75 19.42
#